data_07e2e2b43c0553ed31c14a05d4602115
#
_entry.id   07e2e2b43c0553ed31c14a05d4602115
#
_cell.length_a   1.000
_cell.length_b   1.000
_cell.length_c   1.000
_cell.angle_alpha   90.00
_cell.angle_beta   90.00
_cell.angle_gamma   90.00
#
_symmetry.space_group_name_H-M   'P 1'
#
loop_
_entity.id
_entity.type
_entity.pdbx_description
1 polymer ?
#
loop_
_entity_poly.entity_id
_entity_poly.type
_entity_poly.pdbx_seq_one_letter_code
_entity_poly.pdbx_strand_id
1 'polypeptide(L)'
;MAAAASGGDTPKQLLSIIRDFAYEKSHGERRVSDLRRRLADARAAADVAAAELDAAKRAREAAEQEFRGSQVQDAIAADSILALEATISCLHEEISKASTDLDALKVRAS
;
A
#
# COMPACT_ATOMS: atom_id res chain seq x y z
N MET A 1 70.39 35.30 22.43
CA MET A 1 69.59 35.74 21.24
C MET A 1 68.60 34.71 20.77
N ALA A 2 68.94 33.47 20.73
CA ALA A 2 68.00 32.40 20.36
C ALA A 2 66.79 32.34 21.32
N ALA A 3 66.97 32.59 22.61
CA ALA A 3 65.90 32.59 23.59
C ALA A 3 64.89 33.74 23.39
N ALA A 4 65.31 34.90 22.91
CA ALA A 4 64.43 36.03 22.65
C ALA A 4 63.56 35.78 21.39
N ALA A 5 64.14 35.23 20.35
CA ALA A 5 63.39 34.82 19.15
C ALA A 5 62.38 33.72 19.45
N SER A 6 62.77 32.75 20.25
CA SER A 6 61.92 31.64 20.70
C SER A 6 60.73 32.17 21.56
N GLY A 7 60.97 33.14 22.41
CA GLY A 7 59.96 33.75 23.26
C GLY A 7 58.92 34.60 22.45
N GLY A 8 59.35 35.18 21.33
CA GLY A 8 58.49 35.92 20.44
C GLY A 8 57.59 35.05 19.57
N ASP A 9 58.13 33.88 19.18
CA ASP A 9 57.38 32.92 18.33
C ASP A 9 56.39 32.11 19.11
N THR A 10 56.65 31.81 20.37
CA THR A 10 55.76 30.98 21.20
C THR A 10 54.33 31.56 21.35
N PRO A 11 54.13 32.85 21.64
CA PRO A 11 52.80 33.45 21.67
C PRO A 11 52.08 33.39 20.32
N LYS A 12 52.80 33.60 19.22
CA LYS A 12 52.23 33.48 17.86
C LYS A 12 51.84 32.06 17.53
N GLN A 13 52.62 31.09 17.91
CA GLN A 13 52.31 29.69 17.74
C GLN A 13 51.10 29.29 18.55
N LEU A 14 50.96 29.74 19.79
CA LEU A 14 49.82 29.50 20.63
C LEU A 14 48.53 30.11 20.05
N LEU A 15 48.61 31.33 19.54
CA LEU A 15 47.48 31.97 18.87
C LEU A 15 47.07 31.23 17.62
N SER A 16 48.01 30.75 16.84
CA SER A 16 47.75 29.97 15.65
C SER A 16 47.05 28.63 15.99
N ILE A 17 47.55 27.96 17.03
CA ILE A 17 46.93 26.72 17.52
C ILE A 17 45.50 26.95 18.00
N ILE A 18 45.29 28.06 18.76
CA ILE A 18 43.94 28.43 19.25
C ILE A 18 43.00 28.69 18.08
N ARG A 19 43.45 29.41 17.07
CA ARG A 19 42.66 29.68 15.87
C ARG A 19 42.31 28.45 15.11
N ASP A 20 43.28 27.55 14.93
CA ASP A 20 43.06 26.27 14.24
C ASP A 20 42.09 25.41 15.00
N PHE A 21 42.23 25.34 16.33
CA PHE A 21 41.35 24.59 17.20
C PHE A 21 39.91 25.12 17.16
N ALA A 22 39.77 26.45 17.22
CA ALA A 22 38.45 27.11 17.13
C ALA A 22 37.78 26.87 15.77
N TYR A 23 38.59 26.93 14.70
CA TYR A 23 38.11 26.61 13.35
C TYR A 23 37.63 25.16 13.24
N GLU A 24 38.45 24.20 13.70
CA GLU A 24 38.10 22.80 13.68
C GLU A 24 36.86 22.50 14.53
N LYS A 25 36.75 23.12 15.70
CA LYS A 25 35.58 23.00 16.56
C LYS A 25 34.31 23.51 15.86
N SER A 26 34.39 24.70 15.30
CA SER A 26 33.27 25.31 14.57
C SER A 26 32.85 24.46 13.36
N HIS A 27 33.85 23.98 12.61
CA HIS A 27 33.61 23.10 11.47
C HIS A 27 32.96 21.78 11.89
N GLY A 28 33.45 21.17 12.98
CA GLY A 28 32.87 19.97 13.55
C GLY A 28 31.43 20.16 14.02
N GLU A 29 31.14 21.27 14.69
CA GLU A 29 29.81 21.62 15.15
C GLU A 29 28.84 21.79 13.98
N ARG A 30 29.26 22.43 12.88
CA ARG A 30 28.47 22.56 11.67
C ARG A 30 28.17 21.20 11.04
N ARG A 31 29.16 20.33 10.98
CA ARG A 31 29.01 18.98 10.45
C ARG A 31 28.01 18.16 11.28
N VAL A 32 28.13 18.23 12.60
CA VAL A 32 27.21 17.55 13.50
C VAL A 32 25.80 18.08 13.33
N SER A 33 25.63 19.40 13.28
CA SER A 33 24.34 20.04 13.05
C SER A 33 23.72 19.63 11.72
N ASP A 34 24.53 19.63 10.65
CA ASP A 34 24.09 19.20 9.32
C ASP A 34 23.68 17.73 9.30
N LEU A 35 24.48 16.86 9.92
CA LEU A 35 24.17 15.43 10.00
C LEU A 35 22.90 15.17 10.83
N ARG A 36 22.69 15.91 11.91
CA ARG A 36 21.46 15.81 12.70
C ARG A 36 20.22 16.19 11.89
N ARG A 37 20.33 17.27 11.11
CA ARG A 37 19.24 17.69 10.23
C ARG A 37 18.96 16.64 9.17
N ARG A 38 20.00 16.12 8.52
CA ARG A 38 19.87 15.08 7.51
C ARG A 38 19.26 13.80 8.10
N LEU A 39 19.63 13.46 9.31
CA LEU A 39 19.05 12.31 10.01
C LEU A 39 17.58 12.53 10.32
N ALA A 40 17.21 13.72 10.80
CA ALA A 40 15.82 14.06 11.07
C ALA A 40 14.98 14.03 9.79
N ASP A 41 15.50 14.57 8.69
CA ASP A 41 14.83 14.54 7.39
C ASP A 41 14.66 13.10 6.88
N ALA A 42 15.69 12.29 7.03
CA ALA A 42 15.63 10.88 6.63
C ALA A 42 14.61 10.08 7.45
N ARG A 43 14.54 10.33 8.76
CA ARG A 43 13.53 9.71 9.63
C ARG A 43 12.13 10.12 9.26
N ALA A 44 11.92 11.42 9.00
CA ALA A 44 10.63 11.93 8.56
C ALA A 44 10.20 11.30 7.23
N ALA A 45 11.12 11.19 6.27
CA ALA A 45 10.87 10.55 4.99
C ALA A 45 10.55 9.07 5.16
N ALA A 46 11.25 8.37 6.05
CA ALA A 46 10.99 6.96 6.36
C ALA A 46 9.61 6.78 6.99
N ASP A 47 9.20 7.66 7.89
CA ASP A 47 7.88 7.62 8.52
C ASP A 47 6.76 7.83 7.51
N VAL A 48 6.95 8.78 6.59
CA VAL A 48 5.99 9.02 5.50
C VAL A 48 5.89 7.79 4.59
N ALA A 49 7.02 7.22 4.21
CA ALA A 49 7.04 6.01 3.38
C ALA A 49 6.35 4.82 4.05
N ALA A 50 6.57 4.64 5.36
CA ALA A 50 5.91 3.60 6.14
C ALA A 50 4.39 3.80 6.19
N ALA A 51 3.93 5.05 6.38
CA ALA A 51 2.51 5.38 6.39
C ALA A 51 1.86 5.13 5.02
N GLU A 52 2.54 5.48 3.94
CA GLU A 52 2.08 5.22 2.58
C GLU A 52 2.00 3.72 2.28
N LEU A 53 2.97 2.95 2.76
CA LEU A 53 2.96 1.50 2.62
C LEU A 53 1.77 0.88 3.35
N ASP A 54 1.51 1.30 4.59
CA ASP A 54 0.37 0.82 5.37
C ASP A 54 -0.95 1.17 4.70
N ALA A 55 -1.09 2.38 4.17
CA ALA A 55 -2.28 2.80 3.42
C ALA A 55 -2.48 1.96 2.16
N ALA A 56 -1.40 1.68 1.43
CA ALA A 56 -1.45 0.84 0.23
C ALA A 56 -1.85 -0.60 0.57
N LYS A 57 -1.34 -1.16 1.67
CA LYS A 57 -1.71 -2.50 2.14
C LYS A 57 -3.19 -2.58 2.50
N ARG A 58 -3.72 -1.58 3.21
CA ARG A 58 -5.15 -1.52 3.55
C ARG A 58 -6.03 -1.41 2.32
N ALA A 59 -5.64 -0.59 1.35
CA ALA A 59 -6.36 -0.45 0.09
C ALA A 59 -6.39 -1.77 -0.68
N ARG A 60 -5.28 -2.47 -0.72
CA ARG A 60 -5.18 -3.80 -1.34
C ARG A 60 -6.08 -4.82 -0.65
N GLU A 61 -6.07 -4.86 0.68
CA GLU A 61 -6.92 -5.76 1.46
C GLU A 61 -8.41 -5.48 1.22
N ALA A 62 -8.81 -4.20 1.18
CA ALA A 62 -10.16 -3.79 0.87
C ALA A 62 -10.58 -4.22 -0.53
N ALA A 63 -9.71 -4.03 -1.52
CA ALA A 63 -9.95 -4.46 -2.90
C ALA A 63 -10.08 -5.97 -3.01
N GLU A 64 -9.25 -6.74 -2.31
CA GLU A 64 -9.33 -8.20 -2.26
C GLU A 64 -10.66 -8.67 -1.65
N GLN A 65 -11.12 -8.02 -0.58
CA GLN A 65 -12.41 -8.34 0.04
C GLN A 65 -13.57 -8.05 -0.89
N GLU A 66 -13.56 -6.91 -1.58
CA GLU A 66 -14.58 -6.56 -2.57
C GLU A 66 -14.60 -7.57 -3.71
N PHE A 67 -13.44 -7.96 -4.19
CA PHE A 67 -13.31 -8.94 -5.25
C PHE A 67 -13.90 -10.30 -4.84
N ARG A 68 -13.58 -10.77 -3.64
CA ARG A 68 -14.13 -12.02 -3.10
C ARG A 68 -15.64 -11.94 -2.93
N GLY A 69 -16.16 -10.79 -2.45
CA GLY A 69 -17.58 -10.56 -2.33
C GLY A 69 -18.29 -10.60 -3.69
N SER A 70 -17.69 -9.99 -4.71
CA SER A 70 -18.20 -10.05 -6.08
C SER A 70 -18.21 -11.46 -6.64
N GLN A 71 -17.16 -12.25 -6.39
CA GLN A 71 -17.09 -13.64 -6.81
C GLN A 71 -18.20 -14.50 -6.18
N VAL A 72 -18.49 -14.27 -4.89
CA VAL A 72 -19.56 -14.97 -4.19
C VAL A 72 -20.92 -14.58 -4.78
N GLN A 73 -21.16 -13.29 -5.04
CA GLN A 73 -22.40 -12.82 -5.67
C GLN A 73 -22.57 -13.41 -7.08
N ASP A 74 -21.51 -13.48 -7.86
CA ASP A 74 -21.54 -14.09 -9.19
C ASP A 74 -21.87 -15.56 -9.11
N ALA A 75 -21.31 -16.29 -8.14
CA ALA A 75 -21.61 -17.70 -7.94
C ALA A 75 -23.09 -17.91 -7.56
N ILE A 76 -23.63 -17.09 -6.66
CA ILE A 76 -25.05 -17.12 -6.27
C ILE A 76 -25.95 -16.83 -7.47
N ALA A 77 -25.60 -15.81 -8.27
CA ALA A 77 -26.35 -15.47 -9.49
C ALA A 77 -26.33 -16.61 -10.50
N ALA A 78 -25.17 -17.25 -10.71
CA ALA A 78 -25.07 -18.40 -11.59
C ALA A 78 -25.92 -19.58 -11.14
N ASP A 79 -25.91 -19.88 -9.83
CA ASP A 79 -26.75 -20.93 -9.26
C ASP A 79 -28.24 -20.61 -9.40
N SER A 80 -28.63 -19.35 -9.21
CA SER A 80 -30.02 -18.90 -9.41
C SER A 80 -30.46 -19.05 -10.86
N ILE A 81 -29.60 -18.74 -11.81
CA ILE A 81 -29.87 -18.90 -13.24
C ILE A 81 -30.07 -20.38 -13.57
N LEU A 82 -29.22 -21.27 -13.07
CA LEU A 82 -29.34 -22.71 -13.26
C LEU A 82 -30.66 -23.25 -12.68
N ALA A 83 -31.05 -22.78 -11.50
CA ALA A 83 -32.31 -23.18 -10.87
C ALA A 83 -33.53 -22.70 -11.68
N LEU A 84 -33.48 -21.46 -12.19
CA LEU A 84 -34.54 -20.93 -13.06
C LEU A 84 -34.62 -21.68 -14.39
N GLU A 85 -33.51 -22.01 -15.00
CA GLU A 85 -33.45 -22.80 -16.23
C GLU A 85 -34.07 -24.18 -16.02
N ALA A 86 -33.77 -24.84 -14.92
CA ALA A 86 -34.36 -26.14 -14.56
C ALA A 86 -35.87 -26.00 -14.36
N THR A 87 -36.36 -24.93 -13.71
CA THR A 87 -37.78 -24.68 -13.53
C THR A 87 -38.49 -24.45 -14.86
N ILE A 88 -37.89 -23.69 -15.76
CA ILE A 88 -38.41 -23.42 -17.10
C ILE A 88 -38.50 -24.73 -17.89
N SER A 89 -37.49 -25.57 -17.86
CA SER A 89 -37.50 -26.86 -18.52
C SER A 89 -38.63 -27.76 -17.99
N CYS A 90 -38.80 -27.78 -16.68
CA CYS A 90 -39.85 -28.55 -16.01
C CYS A 90 -41.24 -28.07 -16.43
N LEU A 91 -41.46 -26.74 -16.47
CA LEU A 91 -42.71 -26.15 -16.92
C LEU A 91 -42.99 -26.43 -18.39
N HIS A 92 -42.01 -26.41 -19.25
CA HIS A 92 -42.14 -26.77 -20.66
C HIS A 92 -42.56 -28.22 -20.82
N GLU A 93 -42.01 -29.15 -20.05
CA GLU A 93 -42.42 -30.53 -20.05
C GLU A 93 -43.85 -30.72 -19.60
N GLU A 94 -44.27 -30.00 -18.53
CA GLU A 94 -45.65 -30.04 -18.04
C GLU A 94 -46.65 -29.50 -19.08
N ILE A 95 -46.28 -28.39 -19.75
CA ILE A 95 -47.11 -27.78 -20.80
C ILE A 95 -47.23 -28.75 -21.98
N SER A 96 -46.15 -29.36 -22.39
CA SER A 96 -46.15 -30.36 -23.49
C SER A 96 -47.02 -31.55 -23.16
N LYS A 97 -46.92 -32.04 -21.93
CA LYS A 97 -47.74 -33.17 -21.47
C LYS A 97 -49.23 -32.80 -21.42
N ALA A 98 -49.54 -31.65 -20.86
CA ALA A 98 -50.92 -31.14 -20.82
C ALA A 98 -51.51 -30.95 -22.20
N SER A 99 -50.73 -30.44 -23.14
CA SER A 99 -51.09 -30.22 -24.54
C SER A 99 -51.40 -31.58 -25.22
N THR A 100 -50.56 -32.57 -24.99
CA THR A 100 -50.73 -33.92 -25.51
C THR A 100 -52.00 -34.58 -24.95
N ASP A 101 -52.22 -34.45 -23.62
CA ASP A 101 -53.42 -34.95 -22.96
C ASP A 101 -54.69 -34.31 -23.47
N LEU A 102 -54.63 -32.98 -23.71
CA LEU A 102 -55.77 -32.26 -24.30
C LEU A 102 -56.08 -32.73 -25.72
N ASP A 103 -55.07 -32.95 -26.54
CA ASP A 103 -55.22 -33.45 -27.91
C ASP A 103 -55.83 -34.88 -27.89
N ALA A 104 -55.42 -35.71 -26.98
CA ALA A 104 -55.96 -37.04 -26.81
C ALA A 104 -57.46 -37.01 -26.42
N LEU A 105 -57.82 -36.07 -25.53
CA LEU A 105 -59.23 -35.86 -25.15
C LEU A 105 -60.08 -35.35 -26.32
N LYS A 106 -59.56 -34.46 -27.14
CA LYS A 106 -60.22 -33.94 -28.34
C LYS A 106 -60.47 -35.10 -29.34
N VAL A 107 -59.53 -35.95 -29.54
CA VAL A 107 -59.67 -37.13 -30.43
C VAL A 107 -60.75 -38.07 -29.89
N ARG A 108 -60.80 -38.33 -28.58
CA ARG A 108 -61.83 -39.12 -27.97
C ARG A 108 -63.23 -38.52 -28.09
N ALA A 109 -63.33 -37.20 -28.03
CA ALA A 109 -64.62 -36.48 -28.11
C ALA A 109 -65.17 -36.43 -29.54
N SER A 110 -64.31 -36.59 -30.54
CA SER A 110 -64.71 -36.65 -31.93
C SER A 110 -64.99 -38.08 -32.32
#